data_c1d8b998e6e36fbdfcaa7f0edb454cd2
#
_entry.id   c1d8b998e6e36fbdfcaa7f0edb454cd2
#
_cell.length_a   1.000
_cell.length_b   1.000
_cell.length_c   1.000
_cell.angle_alpha   90.00
_cell.angle_beta   90.00
_cell.angle_gamma   90.00
#
_symmetry.space_group_name_H-M   'P 1'
#
loop_
_entity.id
_entity.type
_entity.pdbx_description
1 polymer ?
#
loop_
_entity_poly.entity_id
_entity_poly.type
_entity_poly.pdbx_seq_one_letter_code
_entity_poly.pdbx_strand_id
1 'polypeptide(L)'
;MELKYGLISADDHVQEHPEVWTSRMSRQKWGDQIPHVEEQTDGSECWMVAGQRISLPGVAIAGAVTVDRAQAPTRWEDVPAMVYKPHERLKAMDLNGVDYSVLYPIVGGLAAETFGKLCGPDLELACVQAYNDWLIEEWASVSPRFVPQCIVPIWPMESAVAEVKRAVGKGHKGVIYPASPMELRDVPHINEPAYDPL
;
A
#
# COMPACT_ATOMS: atom_id res chain seq x y z
N MET A 1 -26.20 -10.87 -1.47
CA MET A 1 -25.74 -10.58 -2.84
C MET A 1 -25.21 -11.89 -3.39
N GLU A 2 -25.78 -12.37 -4.50
CA GLU A 2 -25.26 -13.56 -5.16
C GLU A 2 -24.02 -13.14 -5.96
N LEU A 3 -22.85 -13.65 -5.58
CA LEU A 3 -21.59 -13.32 -6.24
C LEU A 3 -21.54 -14.09 -7.56
N LYS A 4 -21.48 -13.38 -8.66
CA LYS A 4 -21.28 -13.95 -9.99
C LYS A 4 -19.78 -14.17 -10.17
N TYR A 5 -19.38 -15.37 -10.55
CA TYR A 5 -17.98 -15.68 -10.86
C TYR A 5 -17.65 -15.26 -12.30
N GLY A 6 -17.82 -13.98 -12.63
CA GLY A 6 -17.57 -13.47 -13.96
C GLY A 6 -16.13 -13.01 -14.13
N LEU A 7 -15.70 -12.02 -13.33
CA LEU A 7 -14.39 -11.38 -13.48
C LEU A 7 -13.76 -11.12 -12.11
N ILE A 8 -12.54 -11.59 -11.93
CA ILE A 8 -11.68 -11.29 -10.78
C ILE A 8 -10.54 -10.42 -11.28
N SER A 9 -10.46 -9.19 -10.81
CA SER A 9 -9.31 -8.33 -11.03
C SER A 9 -8.23 -8.72 -10.03
N ALA A 10 -7.17 -9.36 -10.55
CA ALA A 10 -6.12 -9.98 -9.73
C ALA A 10 -4.96 -9.04 -9.43
N ASP A 11 -4.94 -7.84 -10.01
CA ASP A 11 -3.86 -6.86 -9.88
C ASP A 11 -4.47 -5.44 -9.82
N ASP A 12 -5.23 -5.20 -8.75
CA ASP A 12 -5.86 -3.90 -8.50
C ASP A 12 -5.08 -3.11 -7.45
N HIS A 13 -4.74 -1.88 -7.78
CA HIS A 13 -4.12 -0.99 -6.83
C HIS A 13 -5.13 -0.11 -6.11
N VAL A 14 -4.90 0.09 -4.81
CA VAL A 14 -5.53 1.15 -4.03
C VAL A 14 -4.56 2.31 -3.89
N GLN A 15 -5.05 3.53 -4.05
CA GLN A 15 -4.26 4.69 -3.70
C GLN A 15 -4.46 5.00 -2.23
N GLU A 16 -3.39 4.94 -1.46
CA GLU A 16 -3.43 5.31 -0.05
C GLU A 16 -3.77 6.80 0.09
N HIS A 17 -4.74 7.09 0.95
CA HIS A 17 -5.11 8.46 1.29
C HIS A 17 -3.99 9.13 2.12
N PRO A 18 -3.76 10.45 1.99
CA PRO A 18 -2.70 11.15 2.75
C PRO A 18 -2.76 10.94 4.27
N GLU A 19 -3.92 10.63 4.82
CA GLU A 19 -4.11 10.42 6.26
C GLU A 19 -3.86 8.98 6.73
N VAL A 20 -3.58 8.02 5.84
CA VAL A 20 -3.39 6.60 6.23
C VAL A 20 -2.37 6.46 7.35
N TRP A 21 -1.23 7.10 7.22
CA TRP A 21 -0.14 7.01 8.20
C TRP A 21 -0.20 8.12 9.24
N THR A 22 -0.55 9.35 8.84
CA THR A 22 -0.58 10.51 9.75
C THR A 22 -1.62 10.37 10.85
N SER A 23 -2.72 9.64 10.61
CA SER A 23 -3.76 9.36 11.60
C SER A 23 -3.46 8.16 12.50
N ARG A 24 -2.56 7.24 12.08
CA ARG A 24 -2.28 5.96 12.76
C ARG A 24 -0.93 5.90 13.45
N MET A 25 0.02 6.74 13.05
CA MET A 25 1.37 6.72 13.60
C MET A 25 1.60 7.88 14.59
N SER A 26 2.43 7.64 15.61
CA SER A 26 2.76 8.65 16.61
C SER A 26 3.63 9.76 16.04
N ARG A 27 3.09 10.97 15.90
CA ARG A 27 3.85 12.14 15.48
C ARG A 27 4.98 12.50 16.46
N GLN A 28 4.78 12.24 17.75
CA GLN A 28 5.82 12.47 18.77
C GLN A 28 7.04 11.56 18.55
N LYS A 29 6.82 10.31 18.10
CA LYS A 29 7.90 9.33 17.86
C LYS A 29 8.57 9.52 16.51
N TRP A 30 7.79 9.78 15.46
CA TRP A 30 8.27 9.68 14.08
C TRP A 30 8.40 11.03 13.35
N GLY A 31 7.68 12.08 13.82
CA GLY A 31 7.75 13.41 13.21
C GLY A 31 7.49 13.39 11.69
N ASP A 32 8.38 14.05 10.95
CA ASP A 32 8.29 14.17 9.49
C ASP A 32 8.75 12.89 8.74
N GLN A 33 9.13 11.84 9.46
CA GLN A 33 9.43 10.54 8.84
C GLN A 33 8.15 9.76 8.48
N ILE A 34 7.00 10.12 9.08
CA ILE A 34 5.70 9.53 8.75
C ILE A 34 5.40 9.79 7.26
N PRO A 35 4.95 8.76 6.50
CA PRO A 35 4.51 8.99 5.12
C PRO A 35 3.38 10.04 5.07
N HIS A 36 3.56 11.07 4.27
CA HIS A 36 2.60 12.17 4.09
C HIS A 36 2.75 12.83 2.72
N VAL A 37 1.75 13.63 2.35
CA VAL A 37 1.79 14.46 1.14
C VAL A 37 2.26 15.86 1.49
N GLU A 38 3.11 16.43 0.65
CA GLU A 38 3.66 17.78 0.79
C GLU A 38 3.51 18.57 -0.51
N GLU A 39 3.05 19.82 -0.39
CA GLU A 39 2.93 20.74 -1.52
C GLU A 39 4.33 21.25 -1.95
N GLN A 40 4.58 21.29 -3.25
CA GLN A 40 5.81 21.74 -3.85
C GLN A 40 5.69 23.21 -4.28
N THR A 41 6.83 23.84 -4.58
CA THR A 41 6.89 25.26 -4.99
C THR A 41 6.16 25.58 -6.29
N ASP A 42 5.93 24.59 -7.14
CA ASP A 42 5.16 24.69 -8.38
C ASP A 42 3.66 24.42 -8.22
N GLY A 43 3.21 24.20 -6.98
CA GLY A 43 1.83 23.89 -6.63
C GLY A 43 1.43 22.43 -6.85
N SER A 44 2.34 21.57 -7.31
CA SER A 44 2.13 20.13 -7.31
C SER A 44 2.31 19.55 -5.92
N GLU A 45 1.82 18.33 -5.72
CA GLU A 45 1.99 17.58 -4.47
C GLU A 45 2.80 16.31 -4.69
N CYS A 46 3.55 15.90 -3.68
CA CYS A 46 4.33 14.67 -3.71
C CYS A 46 4.29 13.93 -2.38
N TRP A 47 4.53 12.63 -2.43
CA TRP A 47 4.68 11.83 -1.24
C TRP A 47 6.08 11.96 -0.65
N MET A 48 6.12 12.12 0.68
CA MET A 48 7.31 12.06 1.51
C MET A 48 7.28 10.78 2.33
N VAL A 49 8.39 10.05 2.37
CA VAL A 49 8.56 8.83 3.19
C VAL A 49 9.92 8.90 3.86
N ALA A 50 9.97 8.70 5.16
CA ALA A 50 11.21 8.82 5.96
C ALA A 50 11.95 10.17 5.73
N GLY A 51 11.18 11.25 5.54
CA GLY A 51 11.72 12.60 5.26
C GLY A 51 12.29 12.76 3.84
N GLN A 52 12.03 11.84 2.93
CA GLN A 52 12.52 11.87 1.56
C GLN A 52 11.35 11.84 0.56
N ARG A 53 11.45 12.63 -0.51
CA ARG A 53 10.52 12.58 -1.63
C ARG A 53 10.66 11.24 -2.36
N ILE A 54 9.54 10.54 -2.55
CA ILE A 54 9.54 9.33 -3.38
C ILE A 54 9.21 9.64 -4.83
N SER A 55 9.80 8.88 -5.75
CA SER A 55 9.61 9.06 -7.18
C SER A 55 8.38 8.31 -7.67
N LEU A 56 7.20 8.92 -7.50
CA LEU A 56 5.96 8.46 -8.12
C LEU A 56 5.54 9.46 -9.20
N PRO A 57 4.95 9.00 -10.32
CA PRO A 57 4.29 9.90 -11.28
C PRO A 57 3.06 10.53 -10.63
N GLY A 58 3.10 11.85 -10.42
CA GLY A 58 2.05 12.58 -9.69
C GLY A 58 1.91 12.16 -8.22
N VAL A 59 0.82 12.57 -7.59
CA VAL A 59 0.49 12.23 -6.20
C VAL A 59 -0.28 10.91 -6.10
N ALA A 60 -0.93 10.48 -7.18
CA ALA A 60 -1.76 9.29 -7.21
C ALA A 60 -1.70 8.58 -8.57
N ILE A 61 -0.73 7.71 -8.76
CA ILE A 61 -0.55 6.97 -10.02
C ILE A 61 -1.75 6.07 -10.36
N ALA A 62 -2.45 5.52 -9.35
CA ALA A 62 -3.69 4.77 -9.56
C ALA A 62 -4.82 5.64 -10.12
N GLY A 63 -4.71 6.96 -10.01
CA GLY A 63 -5.65 7.93 -10.58
C GLY A 63 -5.39 8.27 -12.04
N ALA A 64 -4.35 7.74 -12.67
CA ALA A 64 -4.12 7.94 -14.09
C ALA A 64 -5.24 7.30 -14.92
N VAL A 65 -5.97 8.12 -15.66
CA VAL A 65 -7.11 7.67 -16.51
C VAL A 65 -6.67 7.11 -17.85
N THR A 66 -5.38 7.16 -18.16
CA THR A 66 -4.78 6.67 -19.41
C THR A 66 -3.55 5.83 -19.10
N VAL A 67 -3.07 5.06 -20.09
CA VAL A 67 -1.80 4.33 -20.01
C VAL A 67 -0.58 5.27 -19.94
N ASP A 68 -0.78 6.55 -20.23
CA ASP A 68 0.27 7.58 -20.07
C ASP A 68 0.35 8.02 -18.61
N ARG A 69 1.33 7.47 -17.90
CA ARG A 69 1.60 7.79 -16.49
C ARG A 69 1.98 9.26 -16.25
N ALA A 70 2.38 9.99 -17.30
CA ALA A 70 2.62 11.43 -17.21
C ALA A 70 1.34 12.25 -16.97
N GLN A 71 0.17 11.63 -17.13
CA GLN A 71 -1.14 12.23 -16.85
C GLN A 71 -1.69 11.83 -15.47
N ALA A 72 -0.88 11.26 -14.58
CA ALA A 72 -1.29 11.05 -13.21
C ALA A 72 -1.59 12.39 -12.50
N PRO A 73 -2.61 12.46 -11.62
CA PRO A 73 -2.93 13.67 -10.88
C PRO A 73 -1.71 14.21 -10.12
N THR A 74 -1.46 15.50 -10.24
CA THR A 74 -0.36 16.18 -9.53
C THR A 74 -0.82 16.84 -8.24
N ARG A 75 -2.15 16.90 -8.01
CA ARG A 75 -2.78 17.41 -6.79
C ARG A 75 -3.80 16.41 -6.27
N TRP A 76 -3.93 16.30 -4.96
CA TRP A 76 -4.86 15.34 -4.35
C TRP A 76 -6.33 15.64 -4.69
N GLU A 77 -6.68 16.91 -4.86
CA GLU A 77 -8.03 17.32 -5.24
C GLU A 77 -8.50 16.76 -6.60
N ASP A 78 -7.56 16.44 -7.50
CA ASP A 78 -7.83 15.90 -8.83
C ASP A 78 -7.88 14.37 -8.84
N VAL A 79 -7.61 13.71 -7.71
CA VAL A 79 -7.56 12.23 -7.64
C VAL A 79 -8.97 11.65 -7.71
N PRO A 80 -9.26 10.76 -8.68
CA PRO A 80 -10.57 10.12 -8.78
C PRO A 80 -10.93 9.35 -7.51
N ALA A 81 -12.11 9.62 -6.95
CA ALA A 81 -12.53 9.04 -5.68
C ALA A 81 -12.55 7.50 -5.67
N MET A 82 -12.77 6.86 -6.82
CA MET A 82 -12.81 5.40 -6.95
C MET A 82 -11.47 4.72 -6.64
N VAL A 83 -10.34 5.42 -6.66
CA VAL A 83 -9.03 4.80 -6.40
C VAL A 83 -8.66 4.80 -4.92
N TYR A 84 -9.31 5.66 -4.09
CA TYR A 84 -9.03 5.78 -2.65
C TYR A 84 -10.27 5.68 -1.75
N LYS A 85 -11.50 5.57 -2.33
CA LYS A 85 -12.75 5.41 -1.56
C LYS A 85 -13.42 4.08 -1.91
N PRO A 86 -13.61 3.16 -0.96
CA PRO A 86 -14.12 1.82 -1.23
C PRO A 86 -15.54 1.83 -1.82
N HIS A 87 -16.44 2.70 -1.35
CA HIS A 87 -17.80 2.78 -1.91
C HIS A 87 -17.82 3.25 -3.37
N GLU A 88 -16.95 4.16 -3.76
CA GLU A 88 -16.82 4.59 -5.16
C GLU A 88 -16.16 3.50 -6.01
N ARG A 89 -15.21 2.74 -5.45
CA ARG A 89 -14.63 1.57 -6.11
C ARG A 89 -15.70 0.50 -6.40
N LEU A 90 -16.60 0.21 -5.46
CA LEU A 90 -17.69 -0.75 -5.69
C LEU A 90 -18.57 -0.35 -6.87
N LYS A 91 -18.92 0.93 -7.00
CA LYS A 91 -19.68 1.44 -8.15
C LYS A 91 -18.92 1.23 -9.47
N ALA A 92 -17.61 1.49 -9.47
CA ALA A 92 -16.76 1.25 -10.64
C ALA A 92 -16.67 -0.25 -10.99
N MET A 93 -16.54 -1.12 -9.99
CA MET A 93 -16.55 -2.57 -10.17
C MET A 93 -17.89 -3.05 -10.77
N ASP A 94 -19.02 -2.55 -10.26
CA ASP A 94 -20.34 -2.90 -10.78
C ASP A 94 -20.50 -2.47 -12.24
N LEU A 95 -20.04 -1.26 -12.58
CA LEU A 95 -20.10 -0.73 -13.95
C LEU A 95 -19.26 -1.56 -14.93
N ASN A 96 -18.12 -2.09 -14.47
CA ASN A 96 -17.18 -2.86 -15.28
C ASN A 96 -17.41 -4.38 -15.20
N GLY A 97 -18.38 -4.86 -14.42
CA GLY A 97 -18.67 -6.28 -14.25
C GLY A 97 -17.60 -7.05 -13.48
N VAL A 98 -16.82 -6.35 -12.63
CA VAL A 98 -15.78 -6.97 -11.79
C VAL A 98 -16.43 -7.48 -10.50
N ASP A 99 -16.30 -8.77 -10.20
CA ASP A 99 -16.87 -9.38 -9.00
C ASP A 99 -15.96 -9.23 -7.79
N TYR A 100 -14.64 -9.44 -7.96
CA TYR A 100 -13.63 -9.33 -6.90
C TYR A 100 -12.44 -8.50 -7.34
N SER A 101 -11.85 -7.80 -6.40
CA SER A 101 -10.69 -6.94 -6.57
C SER A 101 -9.62 -7.32 -5.54
N VAL A 102 -8.48 -7.83 -6.02
CA VAL A 102 -7.31 -8.12 -5.19
C VAL A 102 -6.51 -6.83 -5.05
N LEU A 103 -6.35 -6.35 -3.80
CA LEU A 103 -5.89 -5.00 -3.52
C LEU A 103 -4.40 -4.96 -3.16
N TYR A 104 -3.65 -4.15 -3.90
CA TYR A 104 -2.21 -3.92 -3.71
C TYR A 104 -1.90 -2.45 -3.38
N PRO A 105 -0.81 -2.17 -2.62
CA PRO A 105 -0.39 -0.81 -2.29
C PRO A 105 0.29 -0.09 -3.47
N ILE A 106 0.52 1.22 -3.29
CA ILE A 106 1.30 2.05 -4.20
C ILE A 106 2.43 2.78 -3.47
N VAL A 107 2.11 3.54 -2.43
CA VAL A 107 3.07 4.44 -1.76
C VAL A 107 4.19 3.65 -1.08
N GLY A 108 3.83 2.57 -0.41
CA GLY A 108 4.81 1.67 0.21
C GLY A 108 5.68 0.90 -0.79
N GLY A 109 5.35 0.93 -2.08
CA GLY A 109 5.81 -0.03 -3.08
C GLY A 109 4.93 -1.28 -3.09
N LEU A 110 4.92 -2.03 -4.20
CA LEU A 110 4.07 -3.21 -4.37
C LEU A 110 4.25 -4.23 -3.23
N ALA A 111 5.48 -4.45 -2.81
CA ALA A 111 5.85 -5.38 -1.74
C ALA A 111 6.64 -4.69 -0.61
N ALA A 112 6.25 -3.46 -0.26
CA ALA A 112 6.90 -2.61 0.73
C ALA A 112 8.32 -2.16 0.35
N GLU A 113 8.71 -2.18 -0.93
CA GLU A 113 10.06 -1.83 -1.37
C GLU A 113 10.45 -0.39 -1.03
N THR A 114 9.50 0.56 -1.08
CA THR A 114 9.76 1.96 -0.68
C THR A 114 10.14 2.03 0.79
N PHE A 115 9.38 1.37 1.65
CA PHE A 115 9.68 1.32 3.09
C PHE A 115 10.98 0.56 3.34
N GLY A 116 11.19 -0.56 2.66
CA GLY A 116 12.41 -1.35 2.75
C GLY A 116 13.68 -0.58 2.41
N LYS A 117 13.62 0.32 1.42
CA LYS A 117 14.76 1.15 1.00
C LYS A 117 15.00 2.34 1.92
N LEU A 118 13.93 3.01 2.36
CA LEU A 118 14.02 4.33 2.98
C LEU A 118 13.93 4.28 4.51
N CYS A 119 13.25 3.28 5.07
CA CYS A 119 12.97 3.21 6.50
C CYS A 119 13.95 2.29 7.23
N GLY A 120 14.33 2.66 8.46
CA GLY A 120 14.91 1.70 9.40
C GLY A 120 13.85 0.67 9.85
N PRO A 121 14.25 -0.49 10.43
CA PRO A 121 13.35 -1.60 10.74
C PRO A 121 12.11 -1.21 11.57
N ASP A 122 12.27 -0.36 12.58
CA ASP A 122 11.17 0.05 13.44
C ASP A 122 10.15 0.95 12.72
N LEU A 123 10.65 1.87 11.88
CA LEU A 123 9.79 2.75 11.08
C LEU A 123 9.08 1.97 9.98
N GLU A 124 9.80 1.06 9.30
CA GLU A 124 9.25 0.16 8.32
C GLU A 124 8.08 -0.66 8.88
N LEU A 125 8.30 -1.32 10.03
CA LEU A 125 7.25 -2.08 10.70
C LEU A 125 6.04 -1.21 11.04
N ALA A 126 6.25 0.00 11.55
CA ALA A 126 5.15 0.92 11.87
C ALA A 126 4.37 1.35 10.62
N CYS A 127 5.06 1.65 9.51
CA CYS A 127 4.43 2.00 8.23
C CYS A 127 3.63 0.82 7.66
N VAL A 128 4.19 -0.38 7.69
CA VAL A 128 3.55 -1.62 7.25
C VAL A 128 2.27 -1.88 8.06
N GLN A 129 2.35 -1.81 9.38
CA GLN A 129 1.21 -2.05 10.26
C GLN A 129 0.09 -1.04 10.03
N ALA A 130 0.42 0.24 9.86
CA ALA A 130 -0.56 1.28 9.57
C ALA A 130 -1.30 1.05 8.25
N TYR A 131 -0.59 0.65 7.19
CA TYR A 131 -1.21 0.27 5.92
C TYR A 131 -2.10 -0.96 6.04
N ASN A 132 -1.60 -2.05 6.64
CA ASN A 132 -2.35 -3.29 6.80
C ASN A 132 -3.63 -3.06 7.61
N ASP A 133 -3.56 -2.28 8.68
CA ASP A 133 -4.71 -1.95 9.51
C ASP A 133 -5.74 -1.11 8.73
N TRP A 134 -5.29 -0.09 8.02
CA TRP A 134 -6.12 0.74 7.17
C TRP A 134 -6.89 -0.07 6.11
N LEU A 135 -6.20 -1.00 5.43
CA LEU A 135 -6.80 -1.79 4.36
C LEU A 135 -7.94 -2.70 4.89
N ILE A 136 -7.80 -3.24 6.11
CA ILE A 136 -8.87 -4.01 6.74
C ILE A 136 -9.99 -3.09 7.22
N GLU A 137 -9.66 -2.02 7.94
CA GLU A 137 -10.62 -1.15 8.61
C GLU A 137 -11.47 -0.35 7.63
N GLU A 138 -10.90 0.12 6.54
CA GLU A 138 -11.59 1.03 5.62
C GLU A 138 -12.02 0.36 4.31
N TRP A 139 -11.38 -0.74 3.88
CA TRP A 139 -11.71 -1.42 2.62
C TRP A 139 -12.40 -2.76 2.83
N ALA A 140 -11.72 -3.71 3.45
CA ALA A 140 -12.25 -5.06 3.59
C ALA A 140 -13.52 -5.11 4.45
N SER A 141 -13.68 -4.21 5.42
CA SER A 141 -14.88 -4.05 6.23
C SER A 141 -16.11 -3.61 5.44
N VAL A 142 -15.91 -2.93 4.30
CA VAL A 142 -17.00 -2.41 3.47
C VAL A 142 -17.62 -3.48 2.60
N SER A 143 -16.81 -4.39 2.05
CA SER A 143 -17.31 -5.45 1.16
C SER A 143 -16.38 -6.65 1.11
N PRO A 144 -16.93 -7.89 1.11
CA PRO A 144 -16.15 -9.12 0.90
C PRO A 144 -15.61 -9.25 -0.53
N ARG A 145 -15.99 -8.36 -1.45
CA ARG A 145 -15.45 -8.29 -2.81
C ARG A 145 -14.04 -7.74 -2.86
N PHE A 146 -13.60 -7.07 -1.80
CA PHE A 146 -12.22 -6.63 -1.64
C PHE A 146 -11.38 -7.73 -1.00
N VAL A 147 -10.31 -8.12 -1.67
CA VAL A 147 -9.38 -9.18 -1.22
C VAL A 147 -8.07 -8.53 -0.80
N PRO A 148 -7.94 -8.16 0.50
CA PRO A 148 -6.79 -7.40 0.98
C PRO A 148 -5.53 -8.27 1.04
N GLN A 149 -4.44 -7.76 0.46
CA GLN A 149 -3.11 -8.33 0.56
C GLN A 149 -2.32 -7.56 1.62
N CYS A 150 -1.69 -8.25 2.57
CA CYS A 150 -0.80 -7.57 3.49
C CYS A 150 0.63 -7.47 2.92
N ILE A 151 1.27 -6.35 3.21
CA ILE A 151 2.72 -6.18 3.08
C ILE A 151 3.38 -6.52 4.41
N VAL A 152 4.65 -6.85 4.38
CA VAL A 152 5.44 -7.15 5.60
C VAL A 152 6.81 -6.47 5.53
N PRO A 153 7.45 -6.18 6.68
CA PRO A 153 8.80 -5.64 6.66
C PRO A 153 9.77 -6.63 6.01
N ILE A 154 10.76 -6.12 5.28
CA ILE A 154 11.71 -6.99 4.58
C ILE A 154 12.70 -7.67 5.54
N TRP A 155 12.94 -7.08 6.70
CA TRP A 155 13.86 -7.59 7.71
C TRP A 155 13.68 -6.88 9.07
N PRO A 156 13.93 -7.52 10.23
CA PRO A 156 14.32 -8.94 10.37
C PRO A 156 13.17 -9.90 10.09
N MET A 157 13.48 -11.16 9.78
CA MET A 157 12.50 -12.18 9.36
C MET A 157 11.48 -12.48 10.47
N GLU A 158 11.88 -12.41 11.74
CA GLU A 158 10.97 -12.56 12.88
C GLU A 158 9.84 -11.51 12.86
N SER A 159 10.17 -10.26 12.48
CA SER A 159 9.19 -9.18 12.35
C SER A 159 8.24 -9.44 11.19
N ALA A 160 8.75 -9.93 10.05
CA ALA A 160 7.93 -10.30 8.90
C ALA A 160 6.93 -11.40 9.26
N VAL A 161 7.40 -12.49 9.87
CA VAL A 161 6.54 -13.62 10.32
C VAL A 161 5.52 -13.19 11.36
N ALA A 162 5.92 -12.34 12.31
CA ALA A 162 4.99 -11.82 13.33
C ALA A 162 3.90 -10.97 12.68
N GLU A 163 4.25 -10.14 11.69
CA GLU A 163 3.30 -9.30 10.98
C GLU A 163 2.37 -10.12 10.09
N VAL A 164 2.85 -11.17 9.40
CA VAL A 164 1.98 -12.11 8.68
C VAL A 164 0.89 -12.67 9.61
N LYS A 165 1.30 -13.20 10.77
CA LYS A 165 0.36 -13.77 11.75
C LYS A 165 -0.65 -12.74 12.23
N ARG A 166 -0.20 -11.51 12.52
CA ARG A 166 -1.06 -10.40 12.95
C ARG A 166 -2.06 -10.01 11.85
N ALA A 167 -1.57 -9.80 10.63
CA ALA A 167 -2.37 -9.34 9.49
C ALA A 167 -3.41 -10.39 9.06
N VAL A 168 -3.01 -11.66 8.96
CA VAL A 168 -3.94 -12.76 8.65
C VAL A 168 -5.00 -12.89 9.74
N GLY A 169 -4.62 -12.76 11.02
CA GLY A 169 -5.56 -12.75 12.14
C GLY A 169 -6.59 -11.60 12.07
N LYS A 170 -6.25 -10.48 11.41
CA LYS A 170 -7.16 -9.35 11.14
C LYS A 170 -8.03 -9.55 9.89
N GLY A 171 -7.72 -10.50 9.00
CA GLY A 171 -8.55 -10.81 7.86
C GLY A 171 -7.90 -10.66 6.48
N HIS A 172 -6.61 -10.34 6.40
CA HIS A 172 -5.86 -10.37 5.13
C HIS A 172 -5.91 -11.76 4.50
N LYS A 173 -5.90 -11.82 3.17
CA LYS A 173 -6.09 -13.05 2.39
C LYS A 173 -4.83 -13.54 1.70
N GLY A 174 -3.83 -12.70 1.59
CA GLY A 174 -2.53 -13.04 1.02
C GLY A 174 -1.44 -12.14 1.59
N VAL A 175 -0.21 -12.52 1.31
CA VAL A 175 1.02 -11.82 1.73
C VAL A 175 1.80 -11.45 0.49
N ILE A 176 2.32 -10.24 0.47
CA ILE A 176 3.21 -9.76 -0.58
C ILE A 176 4.61 -9.57 0.03
N TYR A 177 5.61 -10.15 -0.59
CA TYR A 177 7.01 -10.04 -0.20
C TYR A 177 7.88 -9.76 -1.44
N PRO A 178 8.92 -8.90 -1.35
CA PRO A 178 9.74 -8.57 -2.50
C PRO A 178 10.57 -9.78 -2.97
N ALA A 179 10.66 -9.94 -4.29
CA ALA A 179 11.41 -11.05 -4.89
C ALA A 179 12.94 -10.93 -4.69
N SER A 180 13.44 -9.69 -4.49
CA SER A 180 14.87 -9.39 -4.35
C SER A 180 15.13 -8.45 -3.16
N PRO A 181 14.88 -8.89 -1.90
CA PRO A 181 15.05 -8.03 -0.72
C PRO A 181 16.49 -7.53 -0.54
N MET A 182 17.48 -8.30 -0.97
CA MET A 182 18.90 -7.94 -0.93
C MET A 182 19.28 -6.77 -1.85
N GLU A 183 18.44 -6.42 -2.84
CA GLU A 183 18.61 -5.21 -3.66
C GLU A 183 18.06 -3.95 -2.99
N LEU A 184 17.25 -4.12 -1.95
CA LEU A 184 16.61 -3.04 -1.22
C LEU A 184 17.42 -2.63 0.00
N ARG A 185 18.08 -3.58 0.64
CA ARG A 185 18.84 -3.41 1.87
C ARG A 185 19.94 -4.48 1.98
N ASP A 186 20.97 -4.22 2.78
CA ASP A 186 21.99 -5.23 3.13
C ASP A 186 21.38 -6.31 4.04
N VAL A 187 20.81 -7.32 3.40
CA VAL A 187 20.17 -8.50 4.01
C VAL A 187 20.58 -9.77 3.26
N PRO A 188 20.44 -10.97 3.86
CA PRO A 188 20.77 -12.22 3.18
C PRO A 188 20.06 -12.36 1.82
N HIS A 189 20.63 -13.17 0.93
CA HIS A 189 20.00 -13.49 -0.35
C HIS A 189 18.72 -14.30 -0.12
N ILE A 190 17.68 -14.06 -0.91
CA ILE A 190 16.33 -14.67 -0.74
C ILE A 190 16.36 -16.21 -0.71
N ASN A 191 17.37 -16.84 -1.34
CA ASN A 191 17.54 -18.29 -1.36
C ASN A 191 18.25 -18.86 -0.11
N GLU A 192 18.61 -18.02 0.87
CA GLU A 192 19.26 -18.49 2.08
C GLU A 192 18.24 -18.99 3.12
N PRO A 193 18.62 -19.98 3.96
CA PRO A 193 17.73 -20.54 4.98
C PRO A 193 17.15 -19.52 5.97
N ALA A 194 17.71 -18.34 6.04
CA ALA A 194 17.19 -17.23 6.85
C ALA A 194 15.74 -16.83 6.50
N TYR A 195 15.28 -17.16 5.28
CA TYR A 195 13.92 -16.88 4.81
C TYR A 195 12.95 -18.06 4.96
N ASP A 196 13.42 -19.26 5.32
CA ASP A 196 12.57 -20.46 5.48
C ASP A 196 11.38 -20.28 6.45
N PRO A 197 11.44 -19.40 7.47
CA PRO A 197 10.29 -19.17 8.36
C PRO A 197 9.11 -18.44 7.72
N LEU A 198 9.29 -17.69 6.62
CA LEU A 198 8.23 -16.93 5.94
C LEU A 198 7.44 -17.84 4.99
#